data_fd789969412e70536021202b4785604b
#
_entry.id   fd789969412e70536021202b4785604b
#
_cell.length_a   1.000
_cell.length_b   1.000
_cell.length_c   1.000
_cell.angle_alpha   90.00
_cell.angle_beta   90.00
_cell.angle_gamma   90.00
#
_symmetry.space_group_name_H-M   'P 1'
#
loop_
_entity.id
_entity.type
_entity.pdbx_description
1 polymer ?
#
loop_
_entity_poly.entity_id
_entity_poly.type
_entity_poly.pdbx_seq_one_letter_code
_entity_poly.pdbx_strand_id
1 'polypeptide(L)'
;QISHAFLDTKFSAFKRGAQPRLGDFISLTEYATDIPSHIAFPLQSLKNGLGEYLAQQNLSQLRIAETEKYAHVTFFFNGGEELAFANETRVLIPSKKVATYDLTPQMSALEITQHLLVDIKEKKYDVIICNFANPDMLGHTGELQATLQAISCIDQCMGEITASLKQHGGEAIITADH
;
A
#
# COMPACT_ATOMS: atom_id res chain seq x y z
N GLN A 1 12.05 3.80 -15.51
CA GLN A 1 13.27 3.60 -16.34
C GLN A 1 12.95 3.30 -17.80
N ILE A 2 11.97 2.46 -18.14
CA ILE A 2 11.64 2.11 -19.54
C ILE A 2 11.23 3.35 -20.32
N SER A 3 10.34 4.18 -19.81
CA SER A 3 9.90 5.42 -20.46
C SER A 3 11.08 6.34 -20.78
N HIS A 4 11.98 6.54 -19.82
CA HIS A 4 13.21 7.31 -20.04
C HIS A 4 14.12 6.68 -21.11
N ALA A 5 14.20 5.34 -21.16
CA ALA A 5 14.99 4.67 -22.18
C ALA A 5 14.46 4.93 -23.61
N PHE A 6 13.17 5.19 -23.76
CA PHE A 6 12.57 5.56 -25.03
C PHE A 6 12.65 7.05 -25.32
N LEU A 7 12.46 7.91 -24.34
CA LEU A 7 12.25 9.35 -24.52
C LEU A 7 13.49 10.19 -24.27
N ASP A 8 14.35 9.80 -23.33
CA ASP A 8 15.51 10.58 -22.96
C ASP A 8 16.71 10.27 -23.86
N THR A 9 17.18 11.25 -24.61
CA THR A 9 18.37 11.14 -25.47
C THR A 9 19.66 10.94 -24.66
N LYS A 10 19.68 11.38 -23.38
CA LYS A 10 20.83 11.28 -22.47
C LYS A 10 20.76 10.08 -21.54
N PHE A 11 19.78 9.19 -21.72
CA PHE A 11 19.60 8.02 -20.87
C PHE A 11 20.86 7.14 -20.81
N SER A 12 21.34 6.84 -19.61
CA SER A 12 22.59 6.14 -19.35
C SER A 12 22.49 4.99 -18.33
N ALA A 13 21.29 4.67 -17.80
CA ALA A 13 21.13 3.65 -16.77
C ALA A 13 21.50 2.22 -17.25
N PHE A 14 21.41 1.98 -18.55
CA PHE A 14 21.93 0.77 -19.20
C PHE A 14 22.29 1.08 -20.67
N LYS A 15 23.13 0.23 -21.27
CA LYS A 15 23.50 0.35 -22.67
C LYS A 15 22.32 -0.06 -23.57
N ARG A 16 21.71 0.90 -24.24
CA ARG A 16 20.65 0.65 -25.22
C ARG A 16 21.26 0.58 -26.65
N GLY A 17 20.58 -0.18 -27.52
CA GLY A 17 20.89 -0.21 -28.96
C GLY A 17 20.37 1.03 -29.68
N ALA A 18 19.91 0.85 -30.92
CA ALA A 18 19.30 1.93 -31.69
C ALA A 18 17.99 2.39 -30.99
N GLN A 19 17.89 3.70 -30.78
CA GLN A 19 16.65 4.29 -30.29
C GLN A 19 15.63 4.35 -31.44
N PRO A 20 14.44 3.75 -31.29
CA PRO A 20 13.41 3.82 -32.31
C PRO A 20 12.90 5.26 -32.45
N ARG A 21 12.58 5.65 -33.69
CA ARG A 21 11.82 6.88 -33.92
C ARG A 21 10.38 6.64 -33.59
N LEU A 22 9.91 7.27 -32.51
CA LEU A 22 8.52 7.21 -32.08
C LEU A 22 7.73 8.31 -32.81
N GLY A 23 6.53 7.99 -33.28
CA GLY A 23 5.57 9.00 -33.72
C GLY A 23 5.00 9.76 -32.56
N ASP A 24 4.71 9.02 -31.48
CA ASP A 24 4.25 9.55 -30.20
C ASP A 24 4.57 8.58 -29.06
N PHE A 25 4.48 9.06 -27.83
CA PHE A 25 4.59 8.24 -26.62
C PHE A 25 3.48 8.64 -25.66
N ILE A 26 2.55 7.72 -25.43
CA ILE A 26 1.37 7.95 -24.62
C ILE A 26 1.47 7.11 -23.34
N SER A 27 1.43 7.76 -22.19
CA SER A 27 1.28 7.12 -20.89
C SER A 27 -0.20 7.02 -20.51
N LEU A 28 -0.60 5.94 -19.83
CA LEU A 28 -1.97 5.81 -19.36
C LEU A 28 -2.29 6.88 -18.30
N THR A 29 -1.36 7.13 -17.39
CA THR A 29 -1.46 8.18 -16.38
C THR A 29 -0.13 8.91 -16.24
N GLU A 30 -0.07 9.95 -15.42
CA GLU A 30 1.16 10.64 -15.05
C GLU A 30 1.93 9.79 -14.02
N TYR A 31 2.99 9.10 -14.47
CA TYR A 31 3.85 8.28 -13.61
C TYR A 31 4.96 9.09 -12.95
N ALA A 32 5.43 10.13 -13.61
CA ALA A 32 6.42 11.06 -13.07
C ALA A 32 6.40 12.35 -13.92
N THR A 33 6.66 13.48 -13.28
CA THR A 33 6.63 14.81 -13.92
C THR A 33 7.77 15.05 -14.90
N ASP A 34 8.84 14.26 -14.82
CA ASP A 34 10.02 14.32 -15.68
C ASP A 34 9.93 13.41 -16.92
N ILE A 35 8.79 12.70 -17.12
CA ILE A 35 8.54 11.91 -18.34
C ILE A 35 7.74 12.75 -19.33
N PRO A 36 8.36 13.21 -20.45
CA PRO A 36 7.69 14.00 -21.47
C PRO A 36 6.81 13.12 -22.36
N SER A 37 5.67 12.70 -21.86
CA SER A 37 4.69 11.88 -22.58
C SER A 37 3.33 12.57 -22.64
N HIS A 38 2.53 12.24 -23.67
CA HIS A 38 1.12 12.55 -23.63
C HIS A 38 0.41 11.65 -22.63
N ILE A 39 -0.49 12.21 -21.80
CA ILE A 39 -1.16 11.49 -20.74
C ILE A 39 -2.61 11.24 -21.19
N ALA A 40 -2.99 9.95 -21.25
CA ALA A 40 -4.34 9.56 -21.67
C ALA A 40 -5.39 9.88 -20.57
N PHE A 41 -5.04 9.61 -19.31
CA PHE A 41 -5.88 9.83 -18.14
C PHE A 41 -5.09 10.63 -17.10
N PRO A 42 -5.16 11.96 -17.12
CA PRO A 42 -4.46 12.80 -16.14
C PRO A 42 -4.98 12.53 -14.74
N LEU A 43 -4.12 12.72 -13.74
CA LEU A 43 -4.50 12.63 -12.33
C LEU A 43 -5.65 13.60 -12.05
N GLN A 44 -6.70 13.09 -11.42
CA GLN A 44 -7.82 13.90 -10.95
C GLN A 44 -7.68 14.09 -9.45
N SER A 45 -7.84 15.33 -8.97
CA SER A 45 -7.94 15.60 -7.54
C SER A 45 -9.25 15.02 -7.02
N LEU A 46 -9.15 14.01 -6.17
CA LEU A 46 -10.29 13.40 -5.47
C LEU A 46 -10.53 14.18 -4.18
N LYS A 47 -11.62 14.93 -4.14
CA LYS A 47 -12.04 15.68 -2.95
C LYS A 47 -13.05 14.88 -2.14
N ASN A 48 -13.09 15.14 -0.85
CA ASN A 48 -14.01 14.53 0.09
C ASN A 48 -13.88 12.97 0.16
N GLY A 49 -12.64 12.48 0.00
CA GLY A 49 -12.31 11.10 0.28
C GLY A 49 -12.44 10.77 1.78
N LEU A 50 -12.46 9.49 2.13
CA LEU A 50 -12.68 9.07 3.52
C LEU A 50 -11.70 9.73 4.50
N GLY A 51 -10.40 9.79 4.18
CA GLY A 51 -9.40 10.41 5.05
C GLY A 51 -9.65 11.89 5.29
N GLU A 52 -10.00 12.63 4.24
CA GLU A 52 -10.37 14.05 4.35
C GLU A 52 -11.65 14.25 5.15
N TYR A 53 -12.67 13.40 4.93
CA TYR A 53 -13.92 13.44 5.68
C TYR A 53 -13.71 13.18 7.19
N LEU A 54 -12.91 12.17 7.54
CA LEU A 54 -12.57 11.89 8.94
C LEU A 54 -11.87 13.08 9.61
N ALA A 55 -10.93 13.70 8.89
CA ALA A 55 -10.25 14.92 9.36
C ALA A 55 -11.22 16.09 9.61
N GLN A 56 -12.18 16.30 8.70
CA GLN A 56 -13.23 17.32 8.85
C GLN A 56 -14.13 17.07 10.06
N GLN A 57 -14.34 15.80 10.43
CA GLN A 57 -15.08 15.42 11.64
C GLN A 57 -14.21 15.42 12.91
N ASN A 58 -12.94 15.83 12.83
CA ASN A 58 -11.95 15.78 13.91
C ASN A 58 -11.73 14.37 14.49
N LEU A 59 -11.96 13.33 13.69
CA LEU A 59 -11.72 11.95 14.08
C LEU A 59 -10.23 11.59 13.89
N SER A 60 -9.70 10.85 14.84
CA SER A 60 -8.34 10.31 14.78
C SER A 60 -8.28 9.08 13.89
N GLN A 61 -7.26 8.99 13.03
CA GLN A 61 -7.13 7.91 12.08
C GLN A 61 -5.71 7.38 11.99
N LEU A 62 -5.57 6.06 11.87
CA LEU A 62 -4.30 5.36 11.65
C LEU A 62 -4.27 4.76 10.25
N ARG A 63 -3.13 4.93 9.58
CA ARG A 63 -2.74 4.18 8.38
C ARG A 63 -1.57 3.30 8.73
N ILE A 64 -1.70 1.99 8.57
CA ILE A 64 -0.63 1.04 8.89
C ILE A 64 -0.52 -0.04 7.83
N ALA A 65 0.69 -0.25 7.37
CA ALA A 65 1.05 -1.35 6.48
C ALA A 65 2.56 -1.57 6.50
N GLU A 66 3.00 -2.70 5.97
CA GLU A 66 4.42 -2.88 5.67
C GLU A 66 4.83 -2.18 4.36
N THR A 67 6.14 -2.05 4.11
CA THR A 67 6.73 -1.27 3.03
C THR A 67 6.04 -1.47 1.68
N GLU A 68 5.75 -2.73 1.30
CA GLU A 68 5.19 -3.07 -0.02
C GLU A 68 3.78 -2.50 -0.25
N LYS A 69 3.03 -2.27 0.80
CA LYS A 69 1.64 -1.79 0.73
C LYS A 69 1.40 -0.46 1.47
N TYR A 70 2.47 0.20 1.90
CA TYR A 70 2.33 1.48 2.61
C TYR A 70 1.68 2.58 1.77
N ALA A 71 2.10 2.71 0.52
CA ALA A 71 1.50 3.68 -0.40
C ALA A 71 0.00 3.41 -0.66
N HIS A 72 -0.43 2.14 -0.57
CA HIS A 72 -1.83 1.76 -0.79
C HIS A 72 -2.76 2.29 0.30
N VAL A 73 -2.29 2.33 1.55
CA VAL A 73 -3.08 2.87 2.68
C VAL A 73 -2.83 4.37 2.94
N THR A 74 -1.89 4.99 2.25
CA THR A 74 -1.55 6.42 2.39
C THR A 74 -1.85 7.18 1.11
N PHE A 75 -0.90 7.31 0.21
CA PHE A 75 -0.99 8.10 -1.01
C PHE A 75 -2.22 7.72 -1.87
N PHE A 76 -2.37 6.44 -2.22
CA PHE A 76 -3.49 6.01 -3.08
C PHE A 76 -4.83 6.10 -2.36
N PHE A 77 -4.89 5.70 -1.08
CA PHE A 77 -6.11 5.80 -0.28
C PHE A 77 -6.56 7.26 -0.09
N ASN A 78 -5.62 8.19 -0.05
CA ASN A 78 -5.88 9.63 0.07
C ASN A 78 -6.08 10.31 -1.30
N GLY A 79 -6.31 9.55 -2.36
CA GLY A 79 -6.62 10.10 -3.69
C GLY A 79 -5.45 10.82 -4.35
N GLY A 80 -4.20 10.41 -4.05
CA GLY A 80 -2.99 11.00 -4.59
C GLY A 80 -2.39 12.13 -3.73
N GLU A 81 -2.91 12.34 -2.52
CA GLU A 81 -2.36 13.33 -1.58
C GLU A 81 -1.20 12.75 -0.78
N GLU A 82 -0.01 13.35 -0.94
CA GLU A 82 1.19 12.96 -0.20
C GLU A 82 1.13 13.37 1.27
N LEU A 83 0.56 14.53 1.56
CA LEU A 83 0.45 15.03 2.92
C LEU A 83 -0.62 14.28 3.70
N ALA A 84 -0.31 13.97 4.95
CA ALA A 84 -1.28 13.40 5.86
C ALA A 84 -2.38 14.42 6.16
N PHE A 85 -3.63 13.98 6.21
CA PHE A 85 -4.74 14.81 6.67
C PHE A 85 -4.61 15.12 8.18
N ALA A 86 -5.36 16.10 8.65
CA ALA A 86 -5.43 16.39 10.09
C ALA A 86 -5.85 15.12 10.86
N ASN A 87 -5.20 14.88 12.01
CA ASN A 87 -5.42 13.70 12.87
C ASN A 87 -5.12 12.34 12.19
N GLU A 88 -4.40 12.33 11.08
CA GLU A 88 -3.91 11.12 10.41
C GLU A 88 -2.51 10.77 10.90
N THR A 89 -2.38 9.61 11.53
CA THR A 89 -1.10 9.00 11.88
C THR A 89 -0.74 7.93 10.88
N ARG A 90 0.51 7.89 10.46
CA ARG A 90 1.02 6.89 9.51
C ARG A 90 2.10 6.05 10.17
N VAL A 91 1.95 4.74 10.11
CA VAL A 91 2.91 3.77 10.64
C VAL A 91 3.36 2.84 9.52
N LEU A 92 4.64 2.92 9.20
CA LEU A 92 5.29 2.02 8.26
C LEU A 92 6.03 0.94 9.04
N ILE A 93 5.67 -0.32 8.83
CA ILE A 93 6.40 -1.48 9.33
C ILE A 93 7.36 -1.94 8.21
N PRO A 94 8.68 -2.02 8.47
CA PRO A 94 9.61 -2.46 7.43
C PRO A 94 9.31 -3.87 6.95
N SER A 95 9.22 -4.08 5.63
CA SER A 95 9.16 -5.44 5.05
C SER A 95 10.46 -6.19 5.26
N LYS A 96 10.39 -7.51 5.31
CA LYS A 96 11.55 -8.38 5.51
C LYS A 96 12.51 -8.27 4.31
N LYS A 97 13.79 -8.16 4.58
CA LYS A 97 14.85 -8.07 3.55
C LYS A 97 15.23 -9.47 3.07
N VAL A 98 14.45 -10.01 2.15
CA VAL A 98 14.67 -11.33 1.53
C VAL A 98 14.69 -11.20 0.01
N ALA A 99 15.22 -12.21 -0.68
CA ALA A 99 15.26 -12.21 -2.14
C ALA A 99 13.84 -12.33 -2.72
N THR A 100 13.02 -13.22 -2.15
CA THR A 100 11.62 -13.45 -2.51
C THR A 100 10.82 -13.78 -1.25
N TYR A 101 9.54 -13.42 -1.21
CA TYR A 101 8.73 -13.55 0.01
C TYR A 101 8.27 -14.98 0.33
N ASP A 102 8.39 -15.92 -0.61
CA ASP A 102 8.19 -17.35 -0.33
C ASP A 102 9.16 -17.91 0.73
N LEU A 103 10.31 -17.24 0.94
CA LEU A 103 11.26 -17.55 2.01
C LEU A 103 10.77 -17.13 3.41
N THR A 104 9.79 -16.22 3.49
CA THR A 104 9.20 -15.73 4.74
C THR A 104 7.73 -15.35 4.53
N PRO A 105 6.83 -16.34 4.38
CA PRO A 105 5.43 -16.12 4.01
C PRO A 105 4.64 -15.25 4.98
N GLN A 106 5.01 -15.23 6.26
CA GLN A 106 4.41 -14.37 7.28
C GLN A 106 4.76 -12.89 7.10
N MET A 107 5.78 -12.58 6.31
CA MET A 107 6.26 -11.21 6.06
C MET A 107 6.31 -10.38 7.37
N SER A 108 5.68 -9.22 7.45
CA SER A 108 5.60 -8.40 8.66
C SER A 108 4.19 -8.38 9.29
N ALA A 109 3.35 -9.37 8.97
CA ALA A 109 1.97 -9.41 9.46
C ALA A 109 1.87 -9.47 11.00
N LEU A 110 2.76 -10.22 11.65
CA LEU A 110 2.77 -10.35 13.10
C LEU A 110 3.12 -9.02 13.79
N GLU A 111 4.09 -8.27 13.26
CA GLU A 111 4.46 -6.95 13.79
C GLU A 111 3.33 -5.93 13.61
N ILE A 112 2.66 -5.94 12.45
CA ILE A 112 1.47 -5.11 12.21
C ILE A 112 0.39 -5.45 13.25
N THR A 113 0.11 -6.75 13.44
CA THR A 113 -0.91 -7.23 14.37
C THR A 113 -0.61 -6.80 15.80
N GLN A 114 0.64 -6.96 16.26
CA GLN A 114 1.04 -6.53 17.59
C GLN A 114 0.83 -5.02 17.81
N HIS A 115 1.15 -4.20 16.80
CA HIS A 115 0.92 -2.77 16.87
C HIS A 115 -0.58 -2.45 16.97
N LEU A 116 -1.40 -3.08 16.13
CA LEU A 116 -2.85 -2.91 16.15
C LEU A 116 -3.49 -3.31 17.48
N LEU A 117 -3.06 -4.43 18.06
CA LEU A 117 -3.60 -4.90 19.35
C LEU A 117 -3.36 -3.90 20.48
N VAL A 118 -2.20 -3.23 20.48
CA VAL A 118 -1.91 -2.16 21.45
C VAL A 118 -2.83 -0.96 21.23
N ASP A 119 -2.89 -0.46 19.98
CA ASP A 119 -3.69 0.72 19.65
C ASP A 119 -5.20 0.51 19.85
N ILE A 120 -5.72 -0.71 19.57
CA ILE A 120 -7.12 -1.09 19.83
C ILE A 120 -7.41 -1.11 21.34
N LYS A 121 -6.53 -1.73 22.11
CA LYS A 121 -6.67 -1.80 23.58
C LYS A 121 -6.68 -0.41 24.22
N GLU A 122 -5.83 0.48 23.73
CA GLU A 122 -5.71 1.87 24.20
C GLU A 122 -6.82 2.78 23.66
N LYS A 123 -7.63 2.32 22.70
CA LYS A 123 -8.64 3.11 21.99
C LYS A 123 -8.05 4.40 21.41
N LYS A 124 -6.87 4.28 20.84
CA LYS A 124 -6.05 5.42 20.44
C LYS A 124 -6.58 6.13 19.18
N TYR A 125 -7.28 5.40 18.32
CA TYR A 125 -7.81 5.91 17.05
C TYR A 125 -9.29 5.58 16.92
N ASP A 126 -10.03 6.50 16.28
CA ASP A 126 -11.43 6.29 15.92
C ASP A 126 -11.57 5.37 14.71
N VAL A 127 -10.63 5.48 13.76
CA VAL A 127 -10.62 4.68 12.52
C VAL A 127 -9.21 4.18 12.25
N ILE A 128 -9.08 2.90 11.91
CA ILE A 128 -7.81 2.28 11.51
C ILE A 128 -7.96 1.71 10.10
N ILE A 129 -7.08 2.11 9.19
CA ILE A 129 -6.93 1.53 7.87
C ILE A 129 -5.62 0.75 7.83
N CYS A 130 -5.74 -0.55 7.65
CA CYS A 130 -4.62 -1.49 7.63
C CYS A 130 -4.60 -2.29 6.34
N ASN A 131 -3.41 -2.60 5.83
CA ASN A 131 -3.24 -3.54 4.74
C ASN A 131 -2.23 -4.62 5.14
N PHE A 132 -2.60 -5.87 4.91
CA PHE A 132 -1.72 -7.03 5.00
C PHE A 132 -1.25 -7.44 3.60
N ALA A 133 0.02 -7.30 3.31
CA ALA A 133 0.60 -7.49 1.99
C ALA A 133 0.70 -8.96 1.56
N ASN A 134 0.62 -9.88 2.52
CA ASN A 134 0.97 -11.28 2.32
C ASN A 134 0.21 -11.98 1.17
N PRO A 135 -1.15 -11.92 1.06
CA PRO A 135 -1.86 -12.66 0.04
C PRO A 135 -1.43 -12.25 -1.37
N ASP A 136 -1.31 -10.97 -1.62
CA ASP A 136 -0.89 -10.42 -2.92
C ASP A 136 0.58 -10.77 -3.22
N MET A 137 1.48 -10.46 -2.29
CA MET A 137 2.93 -10.66 -2.51
C MET A 137 3.30 -12.14 -2.68
N LEU A 138 2.67 -13.04 -1.95
CA LEU A 138 2.88 -14.48 -2.09
C LEU A 138 2.18 -15.05 -3.33
N GLY A 139 1.01 -14.53 -3.69
CA GLY A 139 0.33 -14.88 -4.93
C GLY A 139 1.20 -14.62 -6.17
N HIS A 140 1.94 -13.52 -6.18
CA HIS A 140 2.89 -13.18 -7.25
C HIS A 140 4.08 -14.14 -7.37
N THR A 141 4.44 -14.88 -6.33
CA THR A 141 5.53 -15.85 -6.40
C THR A 141 5.17 -17.12 -7.18
N GLY A 142 3.89 -17.46 -7.27
CA GLY A 142 3.39 -18.71 -7.84
C GLY A 142 3.62 -19.93 -6.94
N GLU A 143 4.15 -19.78 -5.72
CA GLU A 143 4.47 -20.83 -4.77
C GLU A 143 3.26 -21.13 -3.87
N LEU A 144 2.45 -22.14 -4.23
CA LEU A 144 1.20 -22.49 -3.54
C LEU A 144 1.40 -22.73 -2.04
N GLN A 145 2.44 -23.47 -1.64
CA GLN A 145 2.64 -23.81 -0.22
C GLN A 145 2.97 -22.56 0.61
N ALA A 146 3.77 -21.64 0.07
CA ALA A 146 4.07 -20.36 0.72
C ALA A 146 2.82 -19.49 0.82
N THR A 147 1.99 -19.47 -0.22
CA THR A 147 0.71 -18.73 -0.22
C THR A 147 -0.24 -19.30 0.84
N LEU A 148 -0.38 -20.62 0.98
CA LEU A 148 -1.19 -21.24 2.03
C LEU A 148 -0.70 -20.88 3.44
N GLN A 149 0.62 -20.86 3.66
CA GLN A 149 1.20 -20.43 4.94
C GLN A 149 0.91 -18.95 5.22
N ALA A 150 1.01 -18.09 4.21
CA ALA A 150 0.69 -16.67 4.32
C ALA A 150 -0.78 -16.47 4.74
N ILE A 151 -1.72 -17.14 4.07
CA ILE A 151 -3.15 -17.06 4.39
C ILE A 151 -3.43 -17.57 5.80
N SER A 152 -2.82 -18.68 6.21
CA SER A 152 -2.97 -19.19 7.59
C SER A 152 -2.46 -18.21 8.63
N CYS A 153 -1.35 -17.53 8.35
CA CYS A 153 -0.84 -16.46 9.23
C CYS A 153 -1.81 -15.28 9.33
N ILE A 154 -2.37 -14.84 8.19
CA ILE A 154 -3.34 -13.74 8.18
C ILE A 154 -4.62 -14.12 8.90
N ASP A 155 -5.12 -15.36 8.73
CA ASP A 155 -6.30 -15.85 9.45
C ASP A 155 -6.09 -15.78 10.97
N GLN A 156 -4.91 -16.21 11.46
CA GLN A 156 -4.56 -16.06 12.88
C GLN A 156 -4.53 -14.57 13.31
N CYS A 157 -3.88 -13.71 12.55
CA CYS A 157 -3.83 -12.26 12.83
C CYS A 157 -5.24 -11.67 12.90
N MET A 158 -6.12 -12.03 11.96
CA MET A 158 -7.51 -11.58 11.95
C MET A 158 -8.28 -12.10 13.16
N GLY A 159 -8.04 -13.34 13.58
CA GLY A 159 -8.61 -13.90 14.81
C GLY A 159 -8.26 -13.08 16.05
N GLU A 160 -6.98 -12.72 16.20
CA GLU A 160 -6.51 -11.91 17.34
C GLU A 160 -7.08 -10.48 17.30
N ILE A 161 -7.05 -9.82 16.14
CA ILE A 161 -7.58 -8.45 15.96
C ILE A 161 -9.09 -8.41 16.23
N THR A 162 -9.86 -9.34 15.65
CA THR A 162 -11.32 -9.38 15.83
C THR A 162 -11.71 -9.70 17.28
N ALA A 163 -10.97 -10.58 17.95
CA ALA A 163 -11.16 -10.83 19.36
C ALA A 163 -10.90 -9.58 20.22
N SER A 164 -9.82 -8.85 19.94
CA SER A 164 -9.49 -7.60 20.63
C SER A 164 -10.55 -6.53 20.39
N LEU A 165 -11.00 -6.33 19.15
CA LEU A 165 -12.07 -5.39 18.81
C LEU A 165 -13.36 -5.72 19.56
N LYS A 166 -13.76 -6.99 19.57
CA LYS A 166 -14.95 -7.45 20.28
C LYS A 166 -14.87 -7.17 21.79
N GLN A 167 -13.69 -7.35 22.38
CA GLN A 167 -13.44 -7.07 23.79
C GLN A 167 -13.50 -5.57 24.12
N HIS A 168 -13.02 -4.70 23.21
CA HIS A 168 -12.89 -3.25 23.46
C HIS A 168 -14.00 -2.41 22.82
N GLY A 169 -14.98 -3.05 22.16
CA GLY A 169 -16.16 -2.37 21.60
C GLY A 169 -15.93 -1.76 20.22
N GLY A 170 -15.03 -2.34 19.42
CA GLY A 170 -14.79 -1.93 18.04
C GLY A 170 -15.46 -2.86 17.02
N GLU A 171 -15.51 -2.42 15.77
CA GLU A 171 -16.00 -3.17 14.61
C GLU A 171 -14.94 -3.25 13.54
N ALA A 172 -15.01 -4.24 12.66
CA ALA A 172 -14.10 -4.39 11.53
C ALA A 172 -14.84 -4.71 10.23
N ILE A 173 -14.35 -4.14 9.14
CA ILE A 173 -14.66 -4.53 7.76
C ILE A 173 -13.40 -5.17 7.19
N ILE A 174 -13.51 -6.43 6.78
CA ILE A 174 -12.42 -7.18 6.15
C ILE A 174 -12.76 -7.34 4.69
N THR A 175 -11.86 -6.92 3.81
CA THR A 175 -12.04 -6.96 2.37
C THR A 175 -10.71 -7.19 1.65
N ALA A 176 -10.77 -7.38 0.35
CA ALA A 176 -9.62 -7.42 -0.53
C ALA A 176 -9.94 -6.63 -1.79
N ASP A 177 -8.91 -6.22 -2.53
CA ASP A 177 -9.03 -5.47 -3.79
C ASP A 177 -9.14 -6.39 -5.01
N HIS A 178 -8.72 -7.64 -4.89
CA HIS A 178 -8.90 -8.69 -5.89
C HIS A 178 -8.87 -10.10 -5.28
#